data_645f1b44d78d434ea48d9f381dde29c4
#
_entry.id   645f1b44d78d434ea48d9f381dde29c4
#
_cell.length_a   1.000
_cell.length_b   1.000
_cell.length_c   1.000
_cell.angle_alpha   90.00
_cell.angle_beta   90.00
_cell.angle_gamma   90.00
#
_symmetry.space_group_name_H-M   'P 1'
#
loop_
_entity.id
_entity.type
_entity.pdbx_description
1 polymer ?
#
loop_
_entity_poly.entity_id
_entity_poly.type
_entity_poly.pdbx_seq_one_letter_code
_entity_poly.pdbx_strand_id
1 'polypeptide(L)'
;IDLIVWPVTSLYLPIEAVQNEISVAANGAHVILGYQRRTDDNTIYNTLGALSPLGSLISEYNKNRLVPFGEYVPFSTLFQKIGFKGLAGQGFSRGTGPEVFWVSSIGKVQPLICYEGIFPQFVGRTYERPDLLILITNDAWFGAGQGTAQHFAQARARTIELGLPMVRVANRGITTVIDARGAFGEVLGVDDRGSLDLAIPPALSPTFYAVYGEVIISLILFFVSFICLIMTIPKISLTRSG
;
A
#
# COMPACT_ATOMS: atom_id res chain seq x y z
N ILE A 1 5.35 16.08 -18.73
CA ILE A 1 5.25 15.08 -17.64
C ILE A 1 5.09 15.86 -16.34
N ASP A 2 4.06 15.54 -15.57
CA ASP A 2 3.76 16.23 -14.33
C ASP A 2 4.28 15.47 -13.10
N LEU A 3 4.40 14.15 -13.23
CA LEU A 3 4.82 13.25 -12.16
C LEU A 3 5.71 12.13 -12.68
N ILE A 4 6.82 11.89 -12.01
CA ILE A 4 7.69 10.74 -12.20
C ILE A 4 7.60 9.87 -10.94
N VAL A 5 7.40 8.57 -11.08
CA VAL A 5 7.33 7.63 -9.95
C VAL A 5 8.39 6.55 -10.12
N TRP A 6 9.26 6.42 -9.13
CA TRP A 6 10.25 5.36 -9.04
C TRP A 6 9.82 4.30 -8.02
N PRO A 7 10.24 3.04 -8.21
CA PRO A 7 9.84 1.94 -7.33
C PRO A 7 10.46 2.04 -5.93
N VAL A 8 10.12 1.07 -5.07
CA VAL A 8 10.64 0.96 -3.71
C VAL A 8 12.17 0.76 -3.71
N THR A 9 12.87 1.39 -2.78
CA THR A 9 14.33 1.29 -2.61
C THR A 9 15.09 1.56 -3.92
N SER A 10 14.62 2.54 -4.69
CA SER A 10 15.29 2.98 -5.92
C SER A 10 16.48 3.90 -5.65
N LEU A 11 16.57 4.42 -4.44
CA LEU A 11 17.67 5.28 -3.99
C LEU A 11 18.38 4.64 -2.80
N TYR A 12 19.70 4.52 -2.89
CA TYR A 12 20.58 3.99 -1.85
C TYR A 12 21.35 5.08 -1.09
N LEU A 13 21.29 6.31 -1.57
CA LEU A 13 21.91 7.48 -0.93
C LEU A 13 20.88 8.24 -0.10
N PRO A 14 21.29 9.02 0.90
CA PRO A 14 20.39 9.97 1.56
C PRO A 14 19.77 10.90 0.53
N ILE A 15 18.46 11.13 0.64
CA ILE A 15 17.71 11.91 -0.36
C ILE A 15 18.25 13.35 -0.47
N GLU A 16 18.71 13.91 0.65
CA GLU A 16 19.27 15.24 0.75
C GLU A 16 20.55 15.42 -0.08
N ALA A 17 21.25 14.31 -0.30
CA ALA A 17 22.51 14.33 -1.07
C ALA A 17 22.29 14.40 -2.59
N VAL A 18 21.11 14.05 -3.08
CA VAL A 18 20.82 13.85 -4.52
C VAL A 18 19.53 14.51 -5.01
N GLN A 19 18.76 15.13 -4.13
CA GLN A 19 17.46 15.73 -4.49
C GLN A 19 17.56 16.81 -5.56
N ASN A 20 18.65 17.57 -5.59
CA ASN A 20 18.87 18.60 -6.60
C ASN A 20 19.14 18.00 -7.98
N GLU A 21 19.99 16.97 -8.06
CA GLU A 21 20.28 16.24 -9.31
C GLU A 21 19.03 15.55 -9.84
N ILE A 22 18.23 14.96 -8.96
CA ILE A 22 16.94 14.34 -9.33
C ILE A 22 16.00 15.42 -9.89
N SER A 23 15.88 16.57 -9.25
CA SER A 23 15.03 17.67 -9.71
C SER A 23 15.46 18.20 -11.09
N VAL A 24 16.75 18.38 -11.30
CA VAL A 24 17.28 18.79 -12.62
C VAL A 24 16.93 17.76 -13.69
N ALA A 25 17.12 16.48 -13.40
CA ALA A 25 16.80 15.40 -14.32
C ALA A 25 15.28 15.26 -14.57
N ALA A 26 14.45 15.59 -13.57
CA ALA A 26 12.99 15.54 -13.68
C ALA A 26 12.40 16.68 -14.51
N ASN A 27 13.18 17.69 -14.82
CA ASN A 27 12.83 18.78 -15.74
C ASN A 27 11.45 19.40 -15.47
N GLY A 28 11.18 19.77 -14.21
CA GLY A 28 9.96 20.44 -13.81
C GLY A 28 8.82 19.49 -13.39
N ALA A 29 9.02 18.17 -13.38
CA ALA A 29 8.06 17.21 -12.85
C ALA A 29 8.22 17.05 -11.32
N HIS A 30 7.14 16.67 -10.64
CA HIS A 30 7.24 16.08 -9.30
C HIS A 30 7.88 14.70 -9.36
N VAL A 31 8.62 14.31 -8.32
CA VAL A 31 9.20 12.96 -8.24
C VAL A 31 8.74 12.27 -6.96
N ILE A 32 8.19 11.07 -7.10
CA ILE A 32 7.89 10.18 -5.98
C ILE A 32 8.81 8.97 -6.09
N LEU A 33 9.50 8.65 -5.01
CA LEU A 33 10.51 7.59 -5.01
C LEU A 33 10.60 6.87 -3.65
N GLY A 34 11.07 5.61 -3.71
CA GLY A 34 11.32 4.80 -2.52
C GLY A 34 12.79 4.79 -2.11
N TYR A 35 13.05 4.94 -0.82
CA TYR A 35 14.41 4.90 -0.25
C TYR A 35 14.41 4.40 1.19
N GLN A 36 15.60 4.12 1.73
CA GLN A 36 15.78 3.83 3.14
C GLN A 36 16.16 5.10 3.88
N ARG A 37 15.31 5.48 4.83
CA ARG A 37 15.57 6.62 5.71
C ARG A 37 16.15 6.13 7.02
N ARG A 38 17.26 6.73 7.43
CA ARG A 38 17.88 6.50 8.73
C ARG A 38 17.82 7.79 9.54
N THR A 39 17.32 7.68 10.76
CA THR A 39 17.25 8.77 11.72
C THR A 39 18.53 8.83 12.59
N ASP A 40 18.74 9.95 13.31
CA ASP A 40 19.91 10.18 14.14
C ASP A 40 20.07 9.12 15.27
N ASP A 41 18.97 8.58 15.77
CA ASP A 41 18.93 7.48 16.74
C ASP A 41 19.15 6.09 16.09
N ASN A 42 19.55 6.07 14.82
CA ASN A 42 19.84 4.88 14.05
C ASN A 42 18.62 4.00 13.71
N THR A 43 17.40 4.54 13.85
CA THR A 43 16.17 3.89 13.41
C THR A 43 16.08 3.89 11.88
N ILE A 44 15.70 2.75 11.28
CA ILE A 44 15.63 2.59 9.82
C ILE A 44 14.16 2.45 9.40
N TYR A 45 13.76 3.23 8.39
CA TYR A 45 12.45 3.15 7.78
C TYR A 45 12.56 2.81 6.29
N ASN A 46 11.58 2.06 5.79
CA ASN A 46 11.30 1.96 4.36
C ASN A 46 10.37 3.12 4.01
N THR A 47 10.86 4.07 3.23
CA THR A 47 10.23 5.39 3.06
C THR A 47 9.91 5.65 1.60
N LEU A 48 8.77 6.31 1.37
CA LEU A 48 8.40 6.95 0.11
C LEU A 48 8.51 8.45 0.32
N GLY A 49 9.31 9.11 -0.50
CA GLY A 49 9.45 10.57 -0.50
C GLY A 49 8.83 11.20 -1.74
N ALA A 50 8.32 12.41 -1.58
CA ALA A 50 7.80 13.24 -2.66
C ALA A 50 8.63 14.52 -2.78
N LEU A 51 9.22 14.75 -3.95
CA LEU A 51 9.98 15.97 -4.28
C LEU A 51 9.14 16.90 -5.14
N SER A 52 9.26 18.18 -4.86
CA SER A 52 8.74 19.25 -5.73
C SER A 52 9.56 19.36 -7.03
N PRO A 53 9.05 20.05 -8.05
CA PRO A 53 9.80 20.36 -9.25
C PRO A 53 11.13 21.11 -9.00
N LEU A 54 11.26 21.76 -7.85
CA LEU A 54 12.47 22.48 -7.42
C LEU A 54 13.40 21.66 -6.53
N GLY A 55 13.11 20.35 -6.34
CA GLY A 55 13.92 19.44 -5.53
C GLY A 55 13.64 19.51 -4.02
N SER A 56 12.72 20.36 -3.56
CA SER A 56 12.38 20.37 -2.14
C SER A 56 11.57 19.13 -1.76
N LEU A 57 11.91 18.49 -0.66
CA LEU A 57 11.15 17.40 -0.10
C LEU A 57 9.79 17.90 0.42
N ILE A 58 8.70 17.51 -0.22
CA ILE A 58 7.34 17.95 0.10
C ILE A 58 6.77 17.10 1.25
N SER A 59 6.98 15.81 1.19
CA SER A 59 6.44 14.86 2.16
C SER A 59 7.25 13.56 2.18
N GLU A 60 7.21 12.89 3.32
CA GLU A 60 7.76 11.56 3.53
C GLU A 60 6.70 10.65 4.16
N TYR A 61 6.59 9.46 3.67
CA TYR A 61 5.76 8.41 4.23
C TYR A 61 6.61 7.22 4.63
N ASN A 62 6.57 6.84 5.88
CA ASN A 62 7.25 5.66 6.40
C ASN A 62 6.30 4.46 6.41
N LYS A 63 6.72 3.35 5.81
CA LYS A 63 5.92 2.12 5.73
C LYS A 63 5.41 1.70 7.10
N ASN A 64 4.09 1.52 7.21
CA ASN A 64 3.44 1.10 8.45
C ASN A 64 3.24 -0.42 8.53
N ARG A 65 2.77 -1.06 7.44
CA ARG A 65 2.51 -2.51 7.38
C ARG A 65 3.75 -3.27 6.92
N LEU A 66 4.62 -3.60 7.86
CA LEU A 66 5.85 -4.34 7.60
C LEU A 66 5.58 -5.82 7.33
N VAL A 67 6.42 -6.42 6.48
CA VAL A 67 6.36 -7.86 6.17
C VAL A 67 6.96 -8.67 7.32
N PRO A 68 6.18 -9.55 7.96
CA PRO A 68 6.72 -10.44 9.01
C PRO A 68 7.84 -11.32 8.45
N PHE A 69 8.91 -11.49 9.23
CA PHE A 69 10.13 -12.25 8.92
C PHE A 69 10.95 -11.70 7.72
N GLY A 70 10.41 -10.75 6.96
CA GLY A 70 11.14 -10.07 5.89
C GLY A 70 11.70 -8.71 6.33
N GLU A 71 10.86 -7.91 6.97
CA GLU A 71 11.19 -6.55 7.37
C GLU A 71 11.29 -6.40 8.90
N TYR A 72 10.70 -7.30 9.66
CA TYR A 72 10.85 -7.39 11.11
C TYR A 72 10.66 -8.83 11.59
N VAL A 73 11.20 -9.15 12.76
CA VAL A 73 10.99 -10.45 13.40
C VAL A 73 9.90 -10.34 14.45
N PRO A 74 8.72 -11.00 14.26
CA PRO A 74 7.69 -11.05 15.28
C PRO A 74 8.24 -11.67 16.56
N PHE A 75 7.84 -11.13 17.72
CA PHE A 75 8.27 -11.63 19.03
C PHE A 75 9.79 -11.62 19.27
N SER A 76 10.55 -10.74 18.59
CA SER A 76 12.00 -10.66 18.69
C SER A 76 12.50 -10.55 20.14
N THR A 77 11.79 -9.83 21.00
CA THR A 77 12.09 -9.72 22.44
C THR A 77 11.98 -11.05 23.19
N LEU A 78 11.05 -11.92 22.79
CA LEU A 78 10.87 -13.25 23.37
C LEU A 78 12.02 -14.18 22.89
N PHE A 79 12.34 -14.14 21.60
CA PHE A 79 13.45 -14.92 21.03
C PHE A 79 14.80 -14.53 21.65
N GLN A 80 15.03 -13.25 21.92
CA GLN A 80 16.22 -12.79 22.62
C GLN A 80 16.32 -13.36 24.04
N LYS A 81 15.19 -13.42 24.79
CA LYS A 81 15.15 -13.97 26.15
C LYS A 81 15.46 -15.47 26.22
N ILE A 82 15.14 -16.22 25.16
CA ILE A 82 15.42 -17.67 25.08
C ILE A 82 16.75 -17.97 24.34
N GLY A 83 17.60 -16.97 24.15
CA GLY A 83 18.97 -17.14 23.66
C GLY A 83 19.18 -17.02 22.15
N PHE A 84 18.14 -16.77 21.34
CA PHE A 84 18.24 -16.56 19.89
C PHE A 84 18.62 -15.10 19.55
N LYS A 85 19.84 -14.69 19.88
CA LYS A 85 20.32 -13.31 19.63
C LYS A 85 20.51 -12.97 18.15
N GLY A 86 20.69 -13.97 17.28
CA GLY A 86 20.95 -13.77 15.83
C GLY A 86 19.71 -13.37 15.00
N LEU A 87 18.49 -13.50 15.54
CA LEU A 87 17.25 -13.08 14.89
C LEU A 87 16.89 -11.60 15.14
N ALA A 88 17.67 -10.91 15.95
CA ALA A 88 17.51 -9.51 16.32
C ALA A 88 18.26 -8.58 15.35
N GLY A 89 18.30 -8.89 14.04
CA GLY A 89 18.78 -7.95 13.04
C GLY A 89 17.98 -6.64 13.10
N GLN A 90 18.62 -5.53 12.75
CA GLN A 90 17.95 -4.21 12.64
C GLN A 90 16.90 -4.30 11.54
N GLY A 91 15.66 -4.67 11.89
CA GLY A 91 14.52 -4.59 10.99
C GLY A 91 14.12 -3.15 10.75
N PHE A 92 13.23 -2.94 9.79
CA PHE A 92 12.60 -1.65 9.62
C PHE A 92 11.68 -1.32 10.80
N SER A 93 11.58 -0.04 11.12
CA SER A 93 10.61 0.49 12.07
C SER A 93 9.31 0.84 11.37
N ARG A 94 8.21 0.77 12.11
CA ARG A 94 6.88 1.10 11.58
C ARG A 94 6.67 2.60 11.55
N GLY A 95 6.07 3.10 10.45
CA GLY A 95 5.51 4.44 10.37
C GLY A 95 4.21 4.58 11.17
N THR A 96 3.67 5.79 11.20
CA THR A 96 2.51 6.22 12.00
C THR A 96 1.20 5.60 11.55
N GLY A 97 1.00 5.38 10.26
CA GLY A 97 -0.24 4.81 9.70
C GLY A 97 -0.50 5.27 8.27
N PRO A 98 -1.73 5.04 7.77
CA PRO A 98 -2.10 5.52 6.45
C PRO A 98 -2.19 7.04 6.45
N GLU A 99 -1.53 7.67 5.50
CA GLU A 99 -1.43 9.13 5.35
C GLU A 99 -1.86 9.56 3.96
N VAL A 100 -2.18 10.85 3.83
CA VAL A 100 -2.40 11.54 2.56
C VAL A 100 -1.56 12.78 2.55
N PHE A 101 -0.89 13.05 1.44
CA PHE A 101 -0.20 14.30 1.21
C PHE A 101 -0.64 14.95 -0.10
N TRP A 102 -0.47 16.26 -0.18
CA TRP A 102 -0.83 17.04 -1.34
C TRP A 102 0.36 17.17 -2.30
N VAL A 103 0.13 16.82 -3.57
CA VAL A 103 1.06 17.09 -4.66
C VAL A 103 0.40 18.09 -5.59
N SER A 104 1.02 19.25 -5.79
CA SER A 104 0.47 20.28 -6.68
C SER A 104 0.30 19.72 -8.09
N SER A 105 -0.76 20.10 -8.78
CA SER A 105 -1.20 19.57 -10.09
C SER A 105 -1.71 18.12 -10.12
N ILE A 106 -1.48 17.31 -9.06
CA ILE A 106 -1.91 15.91 -8.99
C ILE A 106 -3.12 15.76 -8.05
N GLY A 107 -3.08 16.43 -6.88
CA GLY A 107 -4.10 16.31 -5.84
C GLY A 107 -3.62 15.57 -4.61
N LYS A 108 -4.57 15.00 -3.87
CA LYS A 108 -4.33 14.23 -2.64
C LYS A 108 -3.89 12.81 -2.98
N VAL A 109 -2.68 12.47 -2.55
CA VAL A 109 -2.05 11.17 -2.83
C VAL A 109 -1.98 10.34 -1.56
N GLN A 110 -2.47 9.11 -1.60
CA GLN A 110 -2.14 8.12 -0.58
C GLN A 110 -0.94 7.29 -1.02
N PRO A 111 0.19 7.39 -0.33
CA PRO A 111 1.36 6.54 -0.56
C PRO A 111 1.12 5.13 0.01
N LEU A 112 1.61 4.13 -0.71
CA LEU A 112 1.58 2.71 -0.32
C LEU A 112 2.91 2.07 -0.68
N ILE A 113 3.46 1.28 0.21
CA ILE A 113 4.73 0.58 -0.03
C ILE A 113 4.50 -0.94 0.01
N CYS A 114 4.61 -1.58 -1.16
CA CYS A 114 4.63 -3.04 -1.33
C CYS A 114 3.42 -3.73 -0.66
N TYR A 115 3.65 -4.50 0.40
CA TYR A 115 2.68 -5.28 1.17
C TYR A 115 1.43 -4.48 1.64
N GLU A 116 1.52 -3.17 1.74
CA GLU A 116 0.40 -2.32 2.16
C GLU A 116 -0.77 -2.32 1.19
N GLY A 117 -0.50 -2.49 -0.09
CA GLY A 117 -1.52 -2.54 -1.13
C GLY A 117 -2.51 -3.70 -1.04
N ILE A 118 -2.23 -4.72 -0.22
CA ILE A 118 -3.13 -5.87 -0.08
C ILE A 118 -4.23 -5.68 0.98
N PHE A 119 -4.09 -4.70 1.88
CA PHE A 119 -4.98 -4.55 3.05
C PHE A 119 -6.15 -3.61 2.78
N PRO A 120 -7.39 -4.11 2.61
CA PRO A 120 -8.57 -3.26 2.40
C PRO A 120 -8.89 -2.38 3.62
N GLN A 121 -8.49 -2.81 4.81
CA GLN A 121 -8.66 -2.04 6.05
C GLN A 121 -7.56 -0.99 6.27
N PHE A 122 -6.65 -0.82 5.33
CA PHE A 122 -5.56 0.16 5.37
C PHE A 122 -5.65 1.16 4.21
N VAL A 123 -5.86 0.64 3.00
CA VAL A 123 -5.95 1.46 1.79
C VAL A 123 -7.27 2.24 1.79
N GLY A 124 -7.20 3.55 1.58
CA GLY A 124 -8.34 4.46 1.64
C GLY A 124 -8.84 4.77 3.05
N ARG A 125 -8.16 4.31 4.10
CA ARG A 125 -8.53 4.58 5.51
C ARG A 125 -7.72 5.73 6.08
N THR A 126 -7.71 6.84 5.39
CA THR A 126 -7.03 8.09 5.73
C THR A 126 -8.04 9.10 6.27
N TYR A 127 -7.55 10.14 6.96
CA TYR A 127 -8.41 11.21 7.49
C TYR A 127 -9.19 11.93 6.38
N GLU A 128 -8.53 12.17 5.23
CA GLU A 128 -9.14 12.71 4.03
C GLU A 128 -9.14 11.66 2.93
N ARG A 129 -10.17 11.67 2.08
CA ARG A 129 -10.20 10.79 0.90
C ARG A 129 -9.12 11.22 -0.08
N PRO A 130 -8.21 10.31 -0.50
CA PRO A 130 -7.26 10.61 -1.56
C PRO A 130 -7.96 10.72 -2.94
N ASP A 131 -7.28 11.37 -3.87
CA ASP A 131 -7.65 11.41 -5.29
C ASP A 131 -6.93 10.32 -6.08
N LEU A 132 -5.76 9.90 -5.59
CA LEU A 132 -4.86 8.94 -6.23
C LEU A 132 -4.19 8.03 -5.20
N LEU A 133 -4.06 6.76 -5.54
CA LEU A 133 -3.20 5.80 -4.84
C LEU A 133 -1.87 5.70 -5.57
N ILE A 134 -0.74 5.75 -4.86
CA ILE A 134 0.57 5.46 -5.42
C ILE A 134 1.16 4.27 -4.68
N LEU A 135 1.33 3.16 -5.38
CA LEU A 135 1.91 1.93 -4.85
C LEU A 135 3.28 1.68 -5.48
N ILE A 136 4.33 1.84 -4.69
CA ILE A 136 5.68 1.45 -5.07
C ILE A 136 6.02 0.08 -4.47
N THR A 137 6.61 -0.82 -5.26
CA THR A 137 6.84 -2.20 -4.80
C THR A 137 8.09 -2.84 -5.37
N ASN A 138 8.46 -3.98 -4.79
CA ASN A 138 9.42 -4.93 -5.35
C ASN A 138 8.85 -6.34 -5.20
N ASP A 139 8.36 -6.90 -6.28
CA ASP A 139 7.73 -8.22 -6.29
C ASP A 139 8.75 -9.37 -6.46
N ALA A 140 10.05 -9.09 -6.51
CA ALA A 140 11.12 -10.11 -6.58
C ALA A 140 11.04 -11.13 -5.44
N TRP A 141 10.44 -10.76 -4.30
CA TRP A 141 10.20 -11.62 -3.16
C TRP A 141 9.35 -12.86 -3.48
N PHE A 142 8.48 -12.77 -4.49
CA PHE A 142 7.56 -13.85 -4.86
C PHE A 142 8.18 -14.92 -5.76
N GLY A 143 9.42 -14.72 -6.23
CA GLY A 143 10.09 -15.64 -7.13
C GLY A 143 9.38 -15.80 -8.48
N ALA A 144 9.52 -16.98 -9.09
CA ALA A 144 8.97 -17.29 -10.42
C ALA A 144 7.49 -17.74 -10.40
N GLY A 145 6.83 -17.72 -9.24
CA GLY A 145 5.46 -18.20 -9.07
C GLY A 145 4.38 -17.17 -9.42
N GLN A 146 3.14 -17.49 -9.07
CA GLN A 146 1.98 -16.62 -9.30
C GLN A 146 1.86 -15.44 -8.32
N GLY A 147 2.80 -15.30 -7.38
CA GLY A 147 2.73 -14.28 -6.32
C GLY A 147 2.65 -12.87 -6.84
N THR A 148 3.41 -12.54 -7.90
CA THR A 148 3.36 -11.22 -8.56
C THR A 148 1.98 -10.93 -9.15
N ALA A 149 1.37 -11.91 -9.83
CA ALA A 149 0.04 -11.76 -10.40
C ALA A 149 -1.04 -11.61 -9.32
N GLN A 150 -0.92 -12.35 -8.22
CA GLN A 150 -1.82 -12.24 -7.06
C GLN A 150 -1.67 -10.88 -6.36
N HIS A 151 -0.45 -10.41 -6.15
CA HIS A 151 -0.19 -9.10 -5.57
C HIS A 151 -0.75 -7.97 -6.44
N PHE A 152 -0.58 -8.07 -7.76
CA PHE A 152 -1.19 -7.15 -8.71
C PHE A 152 -2.72 -7.18 -8.66
N ALA A 153 -3.33 -8.37 -8.64
CA ALA A 153 -4.78 -8.53 -8.56
C ALA A 153 -5.37 -7.91 -7.28
N GLN A 154 -4.67 -8.05 -6.15
CA GLN A 154 -5.08 -7.44 -4.89
C GLN A 154 -4.96 -5.90 -4.93
N ALA A 155 -3.89 -5.36 -5.47
CA ALA A 155 -3.75 -3.92 -5.68
C ALA A 155 -4.85 -3.35 -6.60
N ARG A 156 -5.16 -4.07 -7.69
CA ARG A 156 -6.27 -3.75 -8.59
C ARG A 156 -7.63 -3.77 -7.87
N ALA A 157 -7.87 -4.72 -6.99
CA ALA A 157 -9.09 -4.77 -6.20
C ALA A 157 -9.29 -3.49 -5.37
N ARG A 158 -8.22 -2.89 -4.82
CA ARG A 158 -8.30 -1.63 -4.07
C ARG A 158 -8.83 -0.48 -4.90
N THR A 159 -8.47 -0.40 -6.19
CA THR A 159 -8.99 0.67 -7.07
C THR A 159 -10.49 0.55 -7.26
N ILE A 160 -11.00 -0.65 -7.46
CA ILE A 160 -12.43 -0.95 -7.63
C ILE A 160 -13.21 -0.66 -6.33
N GLU A 161 -12.70 -1.15 -5.21
CA GLU A 161 -13.32 -0.98 -3.90
C GLU A 161 -13.47 0.48 -3.49
N LEU A 162 -12.51 1.32 -3.85
CA LEU A 162 -12.48 2.71 -3.42
C LEU A 162 -12.99 3.68 -4.49
N GLY A 163 -13.09 3.25 -5.74
CA GLY A 163 -13.33 4.14 -6.87
C GLY A 163 -12.19 5.12 -7.10
N LEU A 164 -10.94 4.68 -6.89
CA LEU A 164 -9.73 5.50 -7.00
C LEU A 164 -8.78 4.93 -8.04
N PRO A 165 -8.11 5.76 -8.86
CA PRO A 165 -7.02 5.29 -9.71
C PRO A 165 -5.78 4.96 -8.88
N MET A 166 -4.89 4.15 -9.45
CA MET A 166 -3.61 3.79 -8.84
C MET A 166 -2.49 3.86 -9.86
N VAL A 167 -1.41 4.56 -9.52
CA VAL A 167 -0.10 4.41 -10.17
C VAL A 167 0.65 3.32 -9.41
N ARG A 168 0.92 2.19 -10.09
CA ARG A 168 1.68 1.08 -9.54
C ARG A 168 3.02 0.95 -10.24
N VAL A 169 4.10 1.06 -9.49
CA VAL A 169 5.47 0.99 -10.00
C VAL A 169 6.28 -0.06 -9.25
N ALA A 170 6.88 -0.99 -9.98
CA ALA A 170 7.58 -2.13 -9.42
C ALA A 170 9.03 -2.21 -9.92
N ASN A 171 9.98 -2.53 -9.02
CA ASN A 171 11.34 -2.91 -9.42
C ASN A 171 11.35 -4.20 -10.24
N ARG A 172 10.64 -5.20 -9.73
CA ARG A 172 10.40 -6.45 -10.43
C ARG A 172 8.93 -6.80 -10.19
N GLY A 173 8.12 -6.70 -11.22
CA GLY A 173 6.67 -6.83 -11.10
C GLY A 173 5.96 -6.07 -12.20
N ILE A 174 4.65 -5.93 -12.09
CA ILE A 174 3.83 -5.25 -13.09
C ILE A 174 3.79 -3.76 -12.77
N THR A 175 4.25 -2.92 -13.70
CA THR A 175 4.15 -1.46 -13.63
C THR A 175 3.08 -0.98 -14.61
N THR A 176 2.13 -0.19 -14.14
CA THR A 176 1.05 0.39 -14.94
C THR A 176 0.27 1.44 -14.15
N VAL A 177 -0.63 2.14 -14.83
CA VAL A 177 -1.71 2.94 -14.22
C VAL A 177 -3.01 2.14 -14.30
N ILE A 178 -3.70 2.01 -13.17
CA ILE A 178 -4.98 1.30 -13.03
C ILE A 178 -6.06 2.34 -12.79
N ASP A 179 -7.14 2.31 -13.54
CA ASP A 179 -8.26 3.23 -13.34
C ASP A 179 -9.12 2.85 -12.13
N ALA A 180 -10.06 3.73 -11.78
CA ALA A 180 -10.96 3.54 -10.64
C ALA A 180 -11.97 2.38 -10.82
N ARG A 181 -12.02 1.73 -11.97
CA ARG A 181 -12.81 0.51 -12.25
C ARG A 181 -11.94 -0.74 -12.38
N GLY A 182 -10.64 -0.61 -12.12
CA GLY A 182 -9.68 -1.69 -12.22
C GLY A 182 -9.25 -2.01 -13.65
N ALA A 183 -9.58 -1.18 -14.65
CA ALA A 183 -9.02 -1.35 -15.99
C ALA A 183 -7.61 -0.74 -16.06
N PHE A 184 -6.77 -1.32 -16.89
CA PHE A 184 -5.40 -0.85 -17.17
C PHE A 184 -5.08 -1.13 -18.63
N GLY A 185 -4.17 -0.32 -19.19
CA GLY A 185 -3.75 -0.45 -20.57
C GLY A 185 -2.36 -1.04 -20.70
N GLU A 186 -1.41 -0.23 -21.15
CA GLU A 186 -0.02 -0.61 -21.33
C GLU A 186 0.64 -0.95 -19.99
N VAL A 187 1.51 -1.97 -20.02
CA VAL A 187 2.21 -2.47 -18.83
C VAL A 187 3.69 -2.70 -19.13
N LEU A 188 4.56 -2.50 -18.14
CA LEU A 188 5.85 -3.18 -18.06
C LEU A 188 5.66 -4.45 -17.25
N GLY A 189 6.02 -5.59 -17.81
CA GLY A 189 5.96 -6.90 -17.16
C GLY A 189 7.09 -7.12 -16.16
N VAL A 190 7.16 -8.34 -15.63
CA VAL A 190 8.07 -8.70 -14.52
C VAL A 190 9.54 -8.56 -14.91
N ASP A 191 9.89 -8.86 -16.13
CA ASP A 191 11.28 -8.85 -16.61
C ASP A 191 11.58 -7.67 -17.55
N ASP A 192 10.60 -6.80 -17.79
CA ASP A 192 10.76 -5.62 -18.62
C ASP A 192 11.51 -4.51 -17.89
N ARG A 193 12.27 -3.74 -18.68
CA ARG A 193 12.98 -2.55 -18.21
C ARG A 193 12.61 -1.37 -19.09
N GLY A 194 12.25 -0.27 -18.47
CA GLY A 194 11.88 0.94 -19.20
C GLY A 194 11.06 1.91 -18.34
N SER A 195 10.40 2.81 -19.04
CA SER A 195 9.42 3.73 -18.47
C SER A 195 8.14 3.68 -19.29
N LEU A 196 7.03 4.06 -18.68
CA LEU A 196 5.72 4.24 -19.32
C LEU A 196 5.27 5.68 -19.11
N ASP A 197 4.84 6.32 -20.16
CA ASP A 197 4.21 7.65 -20.13
C ASP A 197 2.70 7.46 -20.25
N LEU A 198 2.01 7.51 -19.12
CA LEU A 198 0.58 7.22 -19.02
C LEU A 198 -0.16 8.38 -18.37
N ALA A 199 -1.38 8.65 -18.86
CA ALA A 199 -2.28 9.58 -18.20
C ALA A 199 -2.88 8.93 -16.93
N ILE A 200 -3.03 9.72 -15.87
CA ILE A 200 -3.71 9.31 -14.64
C ILE A 200 -5.21 9.57 -14.83
N PRO A 201 -6.05 8.52 -14.80
CA PRO A 201 -7.50 8.69 -14.92
C PRO A 201 -8.06 9.38 -13.66
N PRO A 202 -9.21 10.07 -13.78
CA PRO A 202 -9.84 10.71 -12.62
C PRO A 202 -10.39 9.70 -11.63
N ALA A 203 -10.43 10.09 -10.35
CA ALA A 203 -11.17 9.38 -9.31
C ALA A 203 -12.68 9.43 -9.58
N LEU A 204 -13.37 8.36 -9.25
CA LEU A 204 -14.84 8.30 -9.23
C LEU A 204 -15.37 8.76 -7.87
N SER A 205 -16.69 8.97 -7.77
CA SER A 205 -17.36 9.13 -6.49
C SER A 205 -17.05 7.93 -5.57
N PRO A 206 -17.05 8.13 -4.24
CA PRO A 206 -16.84 7.04 -3.30
C PRO A 206 -17.80 5.89 -3.57
N THR A 207 -17.29 4.69 -3.64
CA THR A 207 -18.11 3.47 -3.76
C THR A 207 -18.87 3.20 -2.45
N PHE A 208 -19.85 2.34 -2.52
CA PHE A 208 -20.54 1.86 -1.33
C PHE A 208 -19.56 1.22 -0.31
N TYR A 209 -18.61 0.44 -0.81
CA TYR A 209 -17.57 -0.16 0.03
C TYR A 209 -16.62 0.89 0.63
N ALA A 210 -16.26 1.92 -0.12
CA ALA A 210 -15.41 3.01 0.40
C ALA A 210 -16.06 3.72 1.61
N VAL A 211 -17.40 3.86 1.59
CA VAL A 211 -18.18 4.53 2.65
C VAL A 211 -18.40 3.61 3.85
N TYR A 212 -18.89 2.40 3.62
CA TYR A 212 -19.36 1.51 4.68
C TYR A 212 -18.38 0.40 5.05
N GLY A 213 -17.39 0.12 4.19
CA GLY A 213 -16.41 -0.94 4.41
C GLY A 213 -17.07 -2.30 4.57
N GLU A 214 -16.56 -3.06 5.53
CA GLU A 214 -17.01 -4.43 5.85
C GLU A 214 -18.21 -4.47 6.80
N VAL A 215 -18.66 -3.32 7.32
CA VAL A 215 -19.72 -3.26 8.35
C VAL A 215 -21.01 -3.93 7.86
N ILE A 216 -21.43 -3.65 6.63
CA ILE A 216 -22.70 -4.20 6.11
C ILE A 216 -22.60 -5.71 5.90
N ILE A 217 -21.51 -6.19 5.35
CA ILE A 217 -21.29 -7.65 5.19
C ILE A 217 -21.27 -8.32 6.56
N SER A 218 -20.59 -7.73 7.53
CA SER A 218 -20.55 -8.24 8.90
C SER A 218 -21.93 -8.30 9.55
N LEU A 219 -22.76 -7.27 9.35
CA LEU A 219 -24.14 -7.26 9.81
C LEU A 219 -24.98 -8.35 9.12
N ILE A 220 -24.87 -8.49 7.82
CA ILE A 220 -25.61 -9.54 7.07
C ILE A 220 -25.20 -10.94 7.59
N LEU A 221 -23.91 -11.20 7.73
CA LEU A 221 -23.40 -12.47 8.25
C LEU A 221 -23.88 -12.72 9.69
N PHE A 222 -23.88 -11.69 10.54
CA PHE A 222 -24.41 -11.76 11.89
C PHE A 222 -25.89 -12.15 11.90
N PHE A 223 -26.74 -11.48 11.11
CA PHE A 223 -28.17 -11.77 11.05
C PHE A 223 -28.45 -13.17 10.47
N VAL A 224 -27.73 -13.58 9.41
CA VAL A 224 -27.87 -14.93 8.86
C VAL A 224 -27.47 -15.98 9.91
N SER A 225 -26.35 -15.79 10.58
CA SER A 225 -25.90 -16.71 11.65
C SER A 225 -26.89 -16.77 12.79
N PHE A 226 -27.47 -15.64 13.19
CA PHE A 226 -28.46 -15.54 14.24
C PHE A 226 -29.76 -16.27 13.88
N ILE A 227 -30.24 -16.11 12.64
CA ILE A 227 -31.44 -16.83 12.15
C ILE A 227 -31.17 -18.33 12.13
N CYS A 228 -30.01 -18.78 11.62
CA CYS A 228 -29.62 -20.19 11.62
C CYS A 228 -29.59 -20.75 13.06
N LEU A 229 -29.05 -19.99 14.01
CA LEU A 229 -29.01 -20.40 15.41
C LEU A 229 -30.43 -20.60 15.98
N ILE A 230 -31.34 -19.65 15.74
CA ILE A 230 -32.75 -19.76 16.20
C ILE A 230 -33.41 -20.99 15.58
N MET A 231 -33.18 -21.27 14.31
CA MET A 231 -33.78 -22.42 13.63
C MET A 231 -33.23 -23.76 14.13
N THR A 232 -32.04 -23.79 14.69
CA THR A 232 -31.41 -24.99 15.24
C THR A 232 -31.78 -25.28 16.71
N ILE A 233 -32.36 -24.29 17.42
CA ILE A 233 -32.83 -24.51 18.81
C ILE A 233 -33.99 -25.49 18.77
N PRO A 234 -33.88 -26.68 19.43
CA PRO A 234 -34.96 -27.65 19.45
C PRO A 234 -36.18 -27.03 20.17
N LYS A 235 -37.36 -27.11 19.53
CA LYS A 235 -38.62 -26.75 20.16
C LYS A 235 -38.79 -27.62 21.37
N ILE A 236 -38.58 -27.10 22.57
CA ILE A 236 -38.88 -27.82 23.80
C ILE A 236 -40.38 -28.02 23.84
N SER A 237 -40.81 -29.22 23.54
CA SER A 237 -42.22 -29.64 23.67
C SER A 237 -42.55 -29.70 25.17
N LEU A 238 -43.26 -28.69 25.67
CA LEU A 238 -43.91 -28.74 26.95
C LEU A 238 -45.09 -29.73 26.83
N THR A 239 -44.80 -31.02 26.99
CA THR A 239 -45.84 -32.00 27.28
C THR A 239 -46.41 -31.69 28.65
N ARG A 240 -47.59 -31.03 28.67
CA ARG A 240 -48.44 -31.00 29.89
C ARG A 240 -48.82 -32.44 30.22
N SER A 241 -48.24 -33.00 31.31
CA SER A 241 -48.78 -34.15 31.99
C SER A 241 -50.06 -33.71 32.71
N GLY A 242 -51.20 -34.18 32.22
CA GLY A 242 -52.50 -34.15 32.91
C GLY A 242 -52.57 -35.24 33.92
#